data_25a4dc967a18f0da7de2fe26cf1bb6d5
#
_entry.id   25a4dc967a18f0da7de2fe26cf1bb6d5
#
_cell.length_a   1.000
_cell.length_b   1.000
_cell.length_c   1.000
_cell.angle_alpha   90.00
_cell.angle_beta   90.00
_cell.angle_gamma   90.00
#
_symmetry.space_group_name_H-M   'P 1'
#
loop_
_entity.id
_entity.type
_entity.pdbx_description
1 polymer ?
#
loop_
_entity_poly.entity_id
_entity_poly.type
_entity_poly.pdbx_seq_one_letter_code
_entity_poly.pdbx_strand_id
1 'polypeptide(L)'
;MLLNRPAPQFVRTDLSGRPVDLKAFRGKVVLLNFWATWCGPCLVELPQFQAWQQKYGSAGLQVIAVSMDDEAAPVRAAVLKMHLRLPVVMGDDKLGSLYGGVLGLPITFLIARDGTVVDRQEGAADSPVMERKVRALLALHPAIPGGSGARF
;
A
#
# COMPACT_ATOMS: atom_id res chain seq x y z
N MET A 1 -18.71 -3.22 -0.06
CA MET A 1 -17.54 -2.39 0.23
C MET A 1 -16.46 -3.21 0.86
N LEU A 2 -15.24 -2.70 0.84
CA LEU A 2 -14.08 -3.45 1.30
C LEU A 2 -13.76 -3.26 2.78
N LEU A 3 -14.29 -2.21 3.40
CA LEU A 3 -14.00 -1.95 4.81
C LEU A 3 -14.45 -3.11 5.67
N ASN A 4 -13.58 -3.52 6.59
CA ASN A 4 -13.78 -4.63 7.51
C ASN A 4 -13.88 -5.99 6.81
N ARG A 5 -13.39 -6.07 5.57
CA ARG A 5 -13.34 -7.32 4.81
C ARG A 5 -11.90 -7.63 4.44
N PRO A 6 -11.60 -8.90 4.14
CA PRO A 6 -10.27 -9.25 3.67
C PRO A 6 -9.93 -8.47 2.40
N ALA A 7 -8.72 -7.94 2.33
CA ALA A 7 -8.24 -7.26 1.14
C ALA A 7 -8.21 -8.25 -0.02
N PRO A 8 -8.69 -7.87 -1.21
CA PRO A 8 -8.60 -8.73 -2.39
C PRO A 8 -7.15 -9.12 -2.66
N GLN A 9 -6.93 -10.39 -2.89
CA GLN A 9 -5.59 -10.92 -3.11
C GLN A 9 -5.13 -10.65 -4.54
N PHE A 10 -3.85 -10.41 -4.70
CA PHE A 10 -3.23 -10.30 -6.01
C PHE A 10 -1.77 -10.72 -5.95
N VAL A 11 -1.28 -11.14 -7.09
CA VAL A 11 0.15 -11.39 -7.30
C VAL A 11 0.53 -10.66 -8.57
N ARG A 12 1.46 -9.72 -8.45
CA ARG A 12 1.95 -8.94 -9.60
C ARG A 12 3.45 -8.83 -9.51
N THR A 13 4.10 -8.71 -10.65
CA THR A 13 5.54 -8.48 -10.68
C THR A 13 5.79 -6.99 -10.57
N ASP A 14 6.70 -6.59 -9.69
CA ASP A 14 7.07 -5.18 -9.58
C ASP A 14 8.00 -4.76 -10.73
N LEU A 15 8.32 -3.47 -10.78
CA LEU A 15 9.14 -2.93 -11.86
C LEU A 15 10.57 -3.47 -11.86
N SER A 16 11.03 -4.06 -10.76
CA SER A 16 12.35 -4.66 -10.68
C SER A 16 12.34 -6.16 -11.00
N GLY A 17 11.18 -6.71 -11.36
CA GLY A 17 11.05 -8.12 -11.72
C GLY A 17 10.75 -9.05 -10.56
N ARG A 18 10.48 -8.53 -9.38
CA ARG A 18 10.18 -9.34 -8.20
C ARG A 18 8.69 -9.55 -8.06
N PRO A 19 8.26 -10.76 -7.66
CA PRO A 19 6.85 -10.99 -7.41
C PRO A 19 6.41 -10.25 -6.15
N VAL A 20 5.23 -9.63 -6.23
CA VAL A 20 4.57 -9.00 -5.09
C VAL A 20 3.27 -9.76 -4.89
N ASP A 21 3.23 -10.56 -3.84
CA ASP A 21 2.07 -11.37 -3.46
C ASP A 21 1.53 -10.76 -2.17
N LEU A 22 0.33 -10.19 -2.22
CA LEU A 22 -0.22 -9.51 -1.05
C LEU A 22 -0.29 -10.45 0.16
N LYS A 23 -0.60 -11.70 -0.07
CA LYS A 23 -0.69 -12.70 1.00
C LYS A 23 0.61 -12.85 1.78
N ALA A 24 1.75 -12.62 1.14
CA ALA A 24 3.05 -12.73 1.78
C ALA A 24 3.30 -11.66 2.85
N PHE A 25 2.48 -10.62 2.87
CA PHE A 25 2.62 -9.54 3.84
C PHE A 25 1.68 -9.68 5.05
N ARG A 26 1.02 -10.83 5.20
CA ARG A 26 0.27 -11.10 6.42
C ARG A 26 1.18 -10.98 7.62
N GLY A 27 0.68 -10.33 8.69
CA GLY A 27 1.50 -10.00 9.84
C GLY A 27 2.08 -8.60 9.78
N LYS A 28 2.04 -7.95 8.64
CA LYS A 28 2.45 -6.56 8.49
C LYS A 28 1.25 -5.67 8.25
N VAL A 29 1.37 -4.40 8.62
CA VAL A 29 0.40 -3.39 8.22
C VAL A 29 0.77 -2.96 6.81
N VAL A 30 -0.18 -3.04 5.88
CA VAL A 30 0.07 -2.69 4.48
C VAL A 30 -0.61 -1.37 4.17
N LEU A 31 0.16 -0.44 3.61
CA LEU A 31 -0.38 0.77 3.01
C LEU A 31 -0.33 0.55 1.51
N LEU A 32 -1.52 0.37 0.92
CA LEU A 32 -1.65 0.09 -0.50
C LEU A 32 -2.18 1.34 -1.19
N ASN A 33 -1.35 1.92 -2.05
CA ASN A 33 -1.66 3.19 -2.69
C ASN A 33 -1.81 3.02 -4.20
N PHE A 34 -2.93 3.48 -4.75
CA PHE A 34 -3.16 3.54 -6.19
C PHE A 34 -2.83 4.96 -6.65
N TRP A 35 -1.95 5.07 -7.64
CA TRP A 35 -1.42 6.34 -8.11
C TRP A 35 -1.18 6.33 -9.62
N ALA A 36 -0.78 7.47 -10.18
CA ALA A 36 -0.32 7.56 -11.56
C ALA A 36 0.64 8.73 -11.71
N THR A 37 1.47 8.68 -12.75
CA THR A 37 2.45 9.73 -12.99
C THR A 37 1.82 11.07 -13.34
N TRP A 38 0.61 11.06 -13.87
CA TRP A 38 -0.13 12.27 -14.24
C TRP A 38 -0.95 12.84 -13.10
N CYS A 39 -0.87 12.25 -11.93
CA CYS A 39 -1.63 12.69 -10.75
C CYS A 39 -0.74 13.52 -9.84
N GLY A 40 -0.94 14.83 -9.83
CA GLY A 40 -0.11 15.73 -9.02
C GLY A 40 -0.09 15.39 -7.53
N PRO A 41 -1.26 15.24 -6.87
CA PRO A 41 -1.28 14.87 -5.45
C PRO A 41 -0.58 13.55 -5.15
N CYS A 42 -0.63 12.58 -6.08
CA CYS A 42 0.07 11.31 -5.91
C CYS A 42 1.57 11.52 -5.78
N LEU A 43 2.12 12.41 -6.60
CA LEU A 43 3.56 12.66 -6.62
C LEU A 43 4.03 13.39 -5.36
N VAL A 44 3.13 14.05 -4.67
CA VAL A 44 3.42 14.66 -3.37
C VAL A 44 3.40 13.60 -2.26
N GLU A 45 2.44 12.67 -2.32
CA GLU A 45 2.28 11.67 -1.27
C GLU A 45 3.34 10.57 -1.29
N LEU A 46 3.74 10.13 -2.47
CA LEU A 46 4.65 8.98 -2.56
C LEU A 46 5.97 9.18 -1.81
N PRO A 47 6.63 10.34 -1.90
CA PRO A 47 7.83 10.55 -1.07
C PRO A 47 7.53 10.48 0.42
N GLN A 48 6.36 10.92 0.84
CA GLN A 48 5.94 10.83 2.24
C GLN A 48 5.77 9.36 2.65
N PHE A 49 5.12 8.57 1.81
CA PHE A 49 4.95 7.14 2.09
C PHE A 49 6.31 6.42 2.12
N GLN A 50 7.24 6.84 1.26
CA GLN A 50 8.61 6.33 1.28
C GLN A 50 9.28 6.63 2.62
N ALA A 51 9.10 7.84 3.14
CA ALA A 51 9.64 8.22 4.44
C ALA A 51 9.04 7.34 5.54
N TRP A 52 7.74 7.06 5.48
CA TRP A 52 7.10 6.16 6.45
C TRP A 52 7.62 4.74 6.32
N GLN A 53 7.88 4.28 5.10
CA GLN A 53 8.46 2.96 4.91
C GLN A 53 9.81 2.85 5.63
N GLN A 54 10.64 3.89 5.52
CA GLN A 54 11.93 3.92 6.19
C GLN A 54 11.77 4.00 7.70
N LYS A 55 10.82 4.80 8.16
CA LYS A 55 10.61 5.04 9.59
C LYS A 55 9.96 3.87 10.30
N TYR A 56 8.99 3.25 9.66
CA TYR A 56 8.14 2.23 10.30
C TYR A 56 8.33 0.83 9.73
N GLY A 57 9.20 0.65 8.75
CA GLY A 57 9.39 -0.65 8.14
C GLY A 57 9.77 -1.73 9.14
N SER A 58 10.71 -1.42 10.05
CA SER A 58 11.13 -2.38 11.07
C SER A 58 10.04 -2.68 12.08
N ALA A 59 9.08 -1.77 12.23
CA ALA A 59 7.93 -1.99 13.12
C ALA A 59 6.81 -2.78 12.43
N GLY A 60 6.95 -3.05 11.14
CA GLY A 60 6.01 -3.90 10.42
C GLY A 60 5.19 -3.21 9.33
N LEU A 61 5.57 -2.00 8.90
CA LEU A 61 4.87 -1.35 7.79
C LEU A 61 5.43 -1.82 6.46
N GLN A 62 4.53 -2.13 5.53
CA GLN A 62 4.87 -2.35 4.13
C GLN A 62 4.02 -1.45 3.25
N VAL A 63 4.67 -0.56 2.52
CA VAL A 63 4.01 0.27 1.51
C VAL A 63 4.10 -0.46 0.18
N ILE A 64 3.00 -0.51 -0.55
CA ILE A 64 2.94 -1.06 -1.91
C ILE A 64 2.24 -0.03 -2.77
N ALA A 65 2.90 0.40 -3.85
CA ALA A 65 2.34 1.39 -4.76
C ALA A 65 1.90 0.70 -6.06
N VAL A 66 0.65 0.93 -6.45
CA VAL A 66 0.09 0.36 -7.68
C VAL A 66 -0.13 1.51 -8.65
N SER A 67 0.60 1.51 -9.77
CA SER A 67 0.44 2.52 -10.79
C SER A 67 -0.73 2.17 -11.69
N MET A 68 -1.59 3.16 -11.93
CA MET A 68 -2.69 3.03 -12.87
C MET A 68 -2.33 3.63 -14.23
N ASP A 69 -1.06 3.91 -14.48
CA ASP A 69 -0.59 4.30 -15.81
C ASP A 69 -0.76 3.15 -16.79
N ASP A 70 -0.93 3.48 -18.05
CA ASP A 70 -1.06 2.47 -19.10
C ASP A 70 0.28 1.83 -19.47
N GLU A 71 1.39 2.56 -19.28
CA GLU A 71 2.70 2.11 -19.70
C GLU A 71 3.70 2.24 -18.57
N ALA A 72 4.67 1.33 -18.54
CA ALA A 72 5.66 1.28 -17.47
C ALA A 72 6.76 2.34 -17.60
N ALA A 73 7.06 2.80 -18.81
CA ALA A 73 8.19 3.72 -19.00
C ALA A 73 8.07 5.02 -18.20
N PRO A 74 6.92 5.73 -18.21
CA PRO A 74 6.79 6.92 -17.37
C PRO A 74 6.88 6.60 -15.88
N VAL A 75 6.38 5.43 -15.49
CA VAL A 75 6.42 5.00 -14.10
C VAL A 75 7.85 4.76 -13.65
N ARG A 76 8.66 4.10 -14.47
CA ARG A 76 10.07 3.88 -14.16
C ARG A 76 10.81 5.20 -14.00
N ALA A 77 10.53 6.17 -14.88
CA ALA A 77 11.15 7.49 -14.79
C ALA A 77 10.77 8.21 -13.49
N ALA A 78 9.49 8.15 -13.11
CA ALA A 78 9.02 8.75 -11.87
C ALA A 78 9.63 8.09 -10.64
N VAL A 79 9.72 6.76 -10.63
CA VAL A 79 10.33 6.01 -9.53
C VAL A 79 11.78 6.43 -9.34
N LEU A 80 12.53 6.57 -10.43
CA LEU A 80 13.91 7.03 -10.35
C LEU A 80 14.00 8.46 -9.83
N LYS A 81 13.15 9.33 -10.34
CA LYS A 81 13.17 10.75 -9.95
C LYS A 81 12.82 10.92 -8.48
N MET A 82 11.87 10.15 -7.96
CA MET A 82 11.46 10.21 -6.57
C MET A 82 12.32 9.33 -5.65
N HIS A 83 13.27 8.59 -6.20
CA HIS A 83 14.11 7.65 -5.44
C HIS A 83 13.29 6.65 -4.62
N LEU A 84 12.22 6.12 -5.21
CA LEU A 84 11.37 5.17 -4.50
C LEU A 84 12.09 3.83 -4.38
N ARG A 85 12.03 3.25 -3.18
CA ARG A 85 12.62 1.95 -2.87
C ARG A 85 11.59 0.92 -2.47
N LEU A 86 10.33 1.31 -2.44
CA LEU A 86 9.24 0.40 -2.10
C LEU A 86 8.76 -0.31 -3.37
N PRO A 87 8.02 -1.43 -3.23
CA PRO A 87 7.48 -2.13 -4.39
C PRO A 87 6.52 -1.26 -5.17
N VAL A 88 6.74 -1.16 -6.48
CA VAL A 88 5.86 -0.47 -7.41
C VAL A 88 5.44 -1.48 -8.47
N VAL A 89 4.14 -1.73 -8.57
CA VAL A 89 3.59 -2.64 -9.56
C VAL A 89 2.69 -1.89 -10.51
N MET A 90 2.55 -2.41 -11.74
CA MET A 90 1.59 -1.87 -12.69
C MET A 90 0.23 -2.45 -12.38
N GLY A 91 -0.77 -1.58 -12.23
CA GLY A 91 -2.15 -1.98 -12.10
C GLY A 91 -2.86 -1.97 -13.45
N ASP A 92 -4.13 -2.31 -13.41
CA ASP A 92 -5.00 -2.28 -14.57
C ASP A 92 -6.45 -2.19 -14.08
N ASP A 93 -7.39 -2.17 -15.02
CA ASP A 93 -8.82 -2.10 -14.70
C ASP A 93 -9.27 -3.28 -13.85
N LYS A 94 -8.70 -4.46 -14.08
CA LYS A 94 -9.05 -5.65 -13.32
C LYS A 94 -8.69 -5.49 -11.85
N LEU A 95 -7.46 -5.06 -11.58
CA LEU A 95 -7.03 -4.86 -10.20
C LEU A 95 -7.80 -3.71 -9.55
N GLY A 96 -8.02 -2.62 -10.29
CA GLY A 96 -8.82 -1.50 -9.81
C GLY A 96 -10.24 -1.94 -9.42
N SER A 97 -10.85 -2.80 -10.24
CA SER A 97 -12.19 -3.30 -9.97
C SER A 97 -12.25 -4.15 -8.72
N LEU A 98 -11.21 -4.96 -8.46
CA LEU A 98 -11.14 -5.75 -7.24
C LEU A 98 -11.15 -4.86 -6.00
N TYR A 99 -10.63 -3.64 -6.12
CA TYR A 99 -10.56 -2.70 -4.99
C TYR A 99 -11.69 -1.66 -5.03
N GLY A 100 -12.82 -2.02 -5.64
CA GLY A 100 -14.02 -1.21 -5.60
C GLY A 100 -14.16 -0.21 -6.73
N GLY A 101 -13.29 -0.31 -7.74
CA GLY A 101 -13.26 0.65 -8.84
C GLY A 101 -12.44 1.88 -8.48
N VAL A 102 -11.27 1.99 -9.07
CA VAL A 102 -10.38 3.13 -8.83
C VAL A 102 -10.71 4.18 -9.88
N LEU A 103 -11.65 5.06 -9.56
CA LEU A 103 -12.14 6.08 -10.50
C LEU A 103 -11.38 7.39 -10.41
N GLY A 104 -10.81 7.68 -9.26
CA GLY A 104 -10.00 8.88 -9.08
C GLY A 104 -8.75 8.52 -8.31
N LEU A 105 -7.74 9.36 -8.37
CA LEU A 105 -6.46 9.13 -7.72
C LEU A 105 -6.06 10.34 -6.89
N PRO A 106 -5.32 10.16 -5.81
CA PRO A 106 -4.90 8.85 -5.27
C PRO A 106 -6.01 8.17 -4.49
N ILE A 107 -5.91 6.85 -4.35
CA ILE A 107 -6.73 6.09 -3.40
C ILE A 107 -5.79 5.23 -2.58
N THR A 108 -5.95 5.28 -1.26
CA THR A 108 -5.08 4.58 -0.33
C THR A 108 -5.89 3.69 0.57
N PHE A 109 -5.46 2.44 0.70
CA PHE A 109 -6.07 1.48 1.62
C PHE A 109 -5.08 1.18 2.73
N LEU A 110 -5.57 1.11 3.96
CA LEU A 110 -4.80 0.57 5.07
C LEU A 110 -5.32 -0.82 5.38
N ILE A 111 -4.41 -1.77 5.43
CA ILE A 111 -4.71 -3.19 5.64
C ILE A 111 -4.03 -3.61 6.93
N ALA A 112 -4.83 -4.15 7.85
CA ALA A 112 -4.32 -4.59 9.14
C ALA A 112 -3.47 -5.85 8.99
N ARG A 113 -2.78 -6.23 10.07
CA ARG A 113 -1.88 -7.38 10.05
C ARG A 113 -2.57 -8.69 9.71
N ASP A 114 -3.87 -8.79 9.97
CA ASP A 114 -4.65 -10.00 9.63
C ASP A 114 -5.17 -9.99 8.19
N GLY A 115 -4.85 -8.95 7.42
CA GLY A 115 -5.29 -8.84 6.03
C GLY A 115 -6.62 -8.13 5.83
N THR A 116 -7.21 -7.58 6.88
CA THR A 116 -8.50 -6.88 6.79
C THR A 116 -8.28 -5.42 6.37
N VAL A 117 -9.09 -4.93 5.43
CA VAL A 117 -9.09 -3.52 5.06
C VAL A 117 -9.74 -2.73 6.18
N VAL A 118 -9.00 -1.80 6.77
CA VAL A 118 -9.49 -1.02 7.91
C VAL A 118 -9.68 0.46 7.58
N ASP A 119 -9.17 0.94 6.46
CA ASP A 119 -9.38 2.32 6.04
C ASP A 119 -9.25 2.44 4.54
N ARG A 120 -9.99 3.39 3.97
CA ARG A 120 -9.94 3.74 2.55
C ARG A 120 -10.00 5.24 2.45
N GLN A 121 -8.99 5.84 1.85
CA GLN A 121 -8.88 7.28 1.70
C GLN A 121 -8.91 7.64 0.22
N GLU A 122 -9.90 8.41 -0.20
CA GLU A 122 -9.98 8.96 -1.55
C GLU A 122 -9.35 10.35 -1.57
N GLY A 123 -8.54 10.59 -2.59
CA GLY A 123 -7.85 11.86 -2.73
C GLY A 123 -6.67 11.98 -1.79
N ALA A 124 -6.03 13.14 -1.81
CA ALA A 124 -4.87 13.40 -0.98
C ALA A 124 -5.26 13.29 0.49
N ALA A 125 -4.51 12.50 1.23
CA ALA A 125 -4.78 12.30 2.64
C ALA A 125 -4.18 13.43 3.47
N ASP A 126 -4.80 13.68 4.62
CA ASP A 126 -4.18 14.50 5.65
C ASP A 126 -3.05 13.66 6.23
N SER A 127 -1.80 14.02 5.96
CA SER A 127 -0.65 13.23 6.36
C SER A 127 -0.58 12.95 7.85
N PRO A 128 -0.74 13.95 8.75
CA PRO A 128 -0.72 13.66 10.17
C PRO A 128 -1.81 12.68 10.62
N VAL A 129 -3.00 12.80 10.04
CA VAL A 129 -4.10 11.88 10.38
C VAL A 129 -3.79 10.47 9.90
N MET A 130 -3.33 10.32 8.67
CA MET A 130 -3.01 8.99 8.14
C MET A 130 -1.83 8.37 8.88
N GLU A 131 -0.82 9.16 9.20
CA GLU A 131 0.32 8.64 9.96
C GLU A 131 -0.12 8.13 11.33
N ARG A 132 -1.02 8.84 12.01
CA ARG A 132 -1.56 8.36 13.29
C ARG A 132 -2.29 7.03 13.14
N LYS A 133 -3.05 6.86 12.04
CA LYS A 133 -3.74 5.59 11.78
C LYS A 133 -2.74 4.46 11.56
N VAL A 134 -1.69 4.73 10.81
CA VAL A 134 -0.62 3.74 10.59
C VAL A 134 0.00 3.34 11.92
N ARG A 135 0.37 4.33 12.73
CA ARG A 135 0.99 4.06 14.03
C ARG A 135 0.06 3.27 14.96
N ALA A 136 -1.23 3.60 14.95
CA ALA A 136 -2.20 2.88 15.77
C ALA A 136 -2.29 1.41 15.35
N LEU A 137 -2.31 1.15 14.03
CA LEU A 137 -2.34 -0.22 13.53
C LEU A 137 -1.06 -0.98 13.87
N LEU A 138 0.09 -0.31 13.79
CA LEU A 138 1.36 -0.94 14.12
C LEU A 138 1.45 -1.30 15.60
N ALA A 139 0.81 -0.50 16.45
CA ALA A 139 0.80 -0.74 17.90
C ALA A 139 -0.10 -1.93 18.27
N LEU A 140 -1.06 -2.30 17.43
CA LEU A 140 -1.89 -3.48 17.66
C LEU A 140 -1.07 -4.71 17.33
N HIS A 141 -0.82 -5.54 18.32
CA HIS A 141 -0.12 -6.77 18.07
C HIS A 141 -1.02 -7.72 17.32
N PRO A 142 -0.48 -8.42 16.33
CA PRO A 142 -1.27 -9.44 15.69
C PRO A 142 -1.62 -10.47 16.75
N ALA A 143 -2.81 -11.01 16.65
CA ALA A 143 -3.10 -12.24 17.36
C ALA A 143 -2.01 -13.18 16.90
N ILE A 144 -1.13 -13.55 17.79
CA ILE A 144 0.02 -14.32 17.38
C ILE A 144 -0.44 -15.66 16.97
N PRO A 145 -0.31 -15.92 15.78
CA PRO A 145 -0.70 -17.20 15.28
C PRO A 145 0.25 -18.25 15.79
N GLY A 146 0.43 -17.90 16.20
CA GLY A 146 1.00 -18.45 16.32
C GLY A 146 1.62 -18.42 16.57
N GLY A 147 1.44 -17.88 16.93
CA GLY A 147 1.71 -17.83 17.31
C GLY A 147 1.91 -17.95 18.10
N SER A 148 1.87 -18.09 18.36
CA SER A 148 1.96 -18.10 18.91
C SER A 148 1.98 -17.96 19.60
N GLY A 149 1.89 -17.82 19.96
CA GLY A 149 1.91 -17.56 20.49
C GLY A 149 2.05 -17.23 21.30
N ALA A 150 2.06 -17.31 21.47
CA ALA A 150 2.22 -16.95 21.98
C ALA A 150 2.60 -16.40 22.51
N ARG A 151 2.57 -16.04 22.67
CA ARG A 151 2.80 -15.51 22.74
C ARG A 151 3.16 -15.18 23.46
N PHE A 152 3.10 -14.97 23.78
CA PHE A 152 3.34 -14.84 23.97
C PHE A 152 3.68 -14.80 24.30
#